data_fa9cdc723800dddb369d3feab9f47e88
#
_entry.id   fa9cdc723800dddb369d3feab9f47e88
#
_cell.length_a   1.000
_cell.length_b   1.000
_cell.length_c   1.000
_cell.angle_alpha   90.00
_cell.angle_beta   90.00
_cell.angle_gamma   90.00
#
_symmetry.space_group_name_H-M   'P 1'
#
loop_
_entity.id
_entity.type
_entity.pdbx_description
1 polymer ?
#
loop_
_entity_poly.entity_id
_entity_poly.type
_entity_poly.pdbx_seq_one_letter_code
_entity_poly.pdbx_strand_id
1 'polypeptide(L)'
;RPLERIVEPSRRPLIEIEHVFVTYPGTERHILNDFNLTLYEGEHAVIRGGNGAGKSTLLRLLRGEQWPDQIDHRRAGRVLWHGPEGADPSPLTGRKVTSLVSAMQQERVVHQEWRVDGERLVLGGFSDAIYIAQQPTSEMCETAYQLVRLLGGVHLLKKPVTAMSQGQLRLMLVARSLVREPEVLLLDEVTDGLDARARNTLLDALERASELSTLVMTTHRPETLPSWIGRQIVLENGKAVDGPMLETAVEPEKEPAPVASAPELKGIRGCSARIAIKDASVFIDRVPVLYDINWTINPGENWAVLGGNGAGKSTLLRLLAGDEIVAYGGEIVRELPRQGGVVDRLEVLRKGVRLVSDRQQATYTYDITGEELVFSGIDNSVGVYREPSEKELAQVTDILASLHLEFLAKRTIRSCSTGEFRRLLLARALAGEPDLLLLDEPFSGLDAPSRNEFFALLNQLARQGVQMILVTHHKADIFPAITHMLQLENGRISAIWEQG
;
A
#
# COMPACT_ATOMS: atom_id res chain seq x y z
N ARG A 1 39.22 37.83 7.13
CA ARG A 1 39.04 37.36 5.74
C ARG A 1 37.63 36.76 5.66
N PRO A 2 36.73 37.24 4.80
CA PRO A 2 35.45 36.63 4.62
C PRO A 2 35.63 35.31 3.87
N LEU A 3 34.96 34.26 4.36
CA LEU A 3 34.81 32.98 3.68
C LEU A 3 34.14 33.20 2.34
N GLU A 4 34.84 32.97 1.25
CA GLU A 4 34.28 32.90 -0.08
C GLU A 4 33.21 31.79 -0.08
N ARG A 5 31.94 32.19 -0.31
CA ARG A 5 30.92 31.25 -0.68
C ARG A 5 31.34 30.60 -1.99
N ILE A 6 31.60 29.30 -1.95
CA ILE A 6 31.71 28.50 -3.15
C ILE A 6 30.34 28.63 -3.85
N VAL A 7 30.28 29.38 -4.92
CA VAL A 7 29.14 29.45 -5.81
C VAL A 7 29.10 28.12 -6.52
N GLU A 8 28.23 27.21 -6.08
CA GLU A 8 27.93 26.02 -6.84
C GLU A 8 27.47 26.42 -8.26
N PRO A 9 27.86 25.68 -9.33
CA PRO A 9 27.40 25.97 -10.66
C PRO A 9 25.85 26.01 -10.66
N SER A 10 25.27 27.08 -11.20
CA SER A 10 23.82 27.27 -11.23
C SER A 10 23.16 26.10 -11.97
N ARG A 11 22.59 25.16 -11.22
CA ARG A 11 21.82 24.05 -11.80
C ARG A 11 20.61 24.61 -12.51
N ARG A 12 20.25 24.04 -13.67
CA ARG A 12 19.06 24.46 -14.42
C ARG A 12 17.79 24.10 -13.62
N PRO A 13 16.89 25.04 -13.35
CA PRO A 13 15.60 24.71 -12.75
C PRO A 13 14.77 23.87 -13.75
N LEU A 14 14.07 22.87 -13.25
CA LEU A 14 13.16 22.03 -14.01
C LEU A 14 11.69 22.35 -13.70
N ILE A 15 11.37 22.56 -12.43
CA ILE A 15 10.03 22.91 -11.98
C ILE A 15 10.14 23.92 -10.84
N GLU A 16 9.38 25.00 -10.92
CA GLU A 16 9.27 26.02 -9.87
C GLU A 16 7.82 26.15 -9.42
N ILE A 17 7.60 26.08 -8.12
CA ILE A 17 6.31 26.28 -7.47
C ILE A 17 6.45 27.50 -6.57
N GLU A 18 5.59 28.50 -6.73
CA GLU A 18 5.61 29.74 -5.97
C GLU A 18 4.22 30.04 -5.40
N HIS A 19 4.13 30.17 -4.09
CA HIS A 19 2.95 30.60 -3.33
C HIS A 19 1.67 29.81 -3.67
N VAL A 20 1.77 28.48 -3.86
CA VAL A 20 0.66 27.63 -4.25
C VAL A 20 -0.16 27.17 -3.06
N PHE A 21 -1.48 27.21 -3.22
CA PHE A 21 -2.46 26.65 -2.30
C PHE A 21 -3.22 25.52 -3.00
N VAL A 22 -3.48 24.43 -2.29
CA VAL A 22 -4.35 23.32 -2.74
C VAL A 22 -5.22 22.89 -1.56
N THR A 23 -6.54 22.91 -1.74
CA THR A 23 -7.51 22.61 -0.69
C THR A 23 -8.13 21.22 -0.88
N TYR A 24 -8.52 20.58 0.21
CA TYR A 24 -9.31 19.35 0.15
C TYR A 24 -10.69 19.62 -0.48
N PRO A 25 -11.13 18.81 -1.42
CA PRO A 25 -12.46 19.01 -2.02
C PRO A 25 -13.55 19.04 -0.96
N GLY A 26 -14.39 20.11 -1.00
CA GLY A 26 -15.51 20.30 -0.07
C GLY A 26 -15.14 20.75 1.35
N THR A 27 -13.92 21.22 1.56
CA THR A 27 -13.48 21.75 2.87
C THR A 27 -12.72 23.08 2.70
N GLU A 28 -12.48 23.78 3.80
CA GLU A 28 -11.59 24.96 3.84
C GLU A 28 -10.14 24.59 4.23
N ARG A 29 -9.86 23.30 4.43
CA ARG A 29 -8.54 22.83 4.88
C ARG A 29 -7.58 22.73 3.70
N HIS A 30 -6.47 23.47 3.76
CA HIS A 30 -5.40 23.36 2.77
C HIS A 30 -4.59 22.07 2.94
N ILE A 31 -4.35 21.38 1.82
CA ILE A 31 -3.39 20.27 1.68
C ILE A 31 -1.99 20.87 1.49
N LEU A 32 -1.86 21.83 0.58
CA LEU A 32 -0.66 22.65 0.39
C LEU A 32 -1.01 24.09 0.74
N ASN A 33 -0.16 24.75 1.51
CA ASN A 33 -0.44 26.05 2.10
C ASN A 33 0.76 26.98 1.90
N ASP A 34 0.61 27.97 1.03
CA ASP A 34 1.69 28.90 0.64
C ASP A 34 2.96 28.12 0.25
N PHE A 35 2.76 27.12 -0.61
CA PHE A 35 3.75 26.12 -0.94
C PHE A 35 4.77 26.65 -1.95
N ASN A 36 6.05 26.50 -1.62
CA ASN A 36 7.17 26.94 -2.44
C ASN A 36 8.17 25.80 -2.59
N LEU A 37 8.60 25.50 -3.83
CA LEU A 37 9.58 24.48 -4.13
C LEU A 37 10.21 24.71 -5.49
N THR A 38 11.54 24.57 -5.60
CA THR A 38 12.25 24.49 -6.87
C THR A 38 12.97 23.15 -6.98
N LEU A 39 12.79 22.46 -8.09
CA LEU A 39 13.51 21.24 -8.45
C LEU A 39 14.50 21.54 -9.54
N TYR A 40 15.73 21.06 -9.36
CA TYR A 40 16.84 21.30 -10.28
C TYR A 40 17.26 20.01 -11.00
N GLU A 41 17.81 20.17 -12.19
CA GLU A 41 18.36 19.09 -13.01
C GLU A 41 19.43 18.30 -12.25
N GLY A 42 19.32 16.95 -12.21
CA GLY A 42 20.24 16.06 -11.52
C GLY A 42 20.15 16.12 -9.98
N GLU A 43 19.25 16.90 -9.41
CA GLU A 43 18.99 16.92 -7.96
C GLU A 43 17.92 15.90 -7.60
N HIS A 44 18.32 14.65 -7.41
CA HIS A 44 17.39 13.62 -7.00
C HIS A 44 16.89 13.86 -5.59
N ALA A 45 15.56 13.86 -5.43
CA ALA A 45 14.92 14.24 -4.18
C ALA A 45 14.00 13.14 -3.62
N VAL A 46 13.91 13.07 -2.30
CA VAL A 46 12.87 12.32 -1.60
C VAL A 46 11.92 13.26 -0.87
N ILE A 47 10.62 13.03 -1.05
CA ILE A 47 9.55 13.74 -0.34
C ILE A 47 9.06 12.85 0.80
N ARG A 48 9.11 13.37 2.02
CA ARG A 48 8.68 12.71 3.24
C ARG A 48 7.52 13.45 3.90
N GLY A 49 6.75 12.75 4.70
CA GLY A 49 5.63 13.31 5.46
C GLY A 49 4.66 12.19 5.85
N GLY A 50 3.87 12.41 6.88
CA GLY A 50 2.84 11.47 7.32
C GLY A 50 1.77 11.20 6.25
N ASN A 51 0.88 10.24 6.53
CA ASN A 51 -0.27 10.01 5.67
C ASN A 51 -1.17 11.25 5.67
N GLY A 52 -1.63 11.64 4.48
CA GLY A 52 -2.43 12.86 4.32
C GLY A 52 -1.61 14.17 4.34
N ALA A 53 -0.28 14.13 4.42
CA ALA A 53 0.57 15.33 4.36
C ALA A 53 0.57 16.02 2.99
N GLY A 54 -0.01 15.40 1.95
CA GLY A 54 -0.10 15.98 0.61
C GLY A 54 0.95 15.47 -0.38
N LYS A 55 1.70 14.40 -0.08
CA LYS A 55 2.76 13.86 -0.96
C LYS A 55 2.26 13.57 -2.37
N SER A 56 1.23 12.73 -2.51
CA SER A 56 0.65 12.39 -3.82
C SER A 56 -0.01 13.60 -4.50
N THR A 57 -0.57 14.54 -3.71
CA THR A 57 -1.09 15.83 -4.24
C THR A 57 0.03 16.65 -4.83
N LEU A 58 1.17 16.74 -4.14
CA LEU A 58 2.36 17.44 -4.65
C LEU A 58 2.87 16.79 -5.94
N LEU A 59 2.97 15.45 -6.00
CA LEU A 59 3.39 14.78 -7.24
C LEU A 59 2.42 15.05 -8.41
N ARG A 60 1.10 15.08 -8.16
CA ARG A 60 0.11 15.45 -9.18
C ARG A 60 0.23 16.90 -9.60
N LEU A 61 0.54 17.81 -8.67
CA LEU A 61 0.81 19.22 -8.98
C LEU A 61 2.05 19.35 -9.87
N LEU A 62 3.16 18.67 -9.53
CA LEU A 62 4.38 18.65 -10.33
C LEU A 62 4.15 18.10 -11.73
N ARG A 63 3.24 17.13 -11.89
CA ARG A 63 2.85 16.57 -13.19
C ARG A 63 1.88 17.44 -13.98
N GLY A 64 1.28 18.47 -13.37
CA GLY A 64 0.22 19.26 -13.99
C GLY A 64 -1.14 18.53 -14.08
N GLU A 65 -1.41 17.60 -13.15
CA GLU A 65 -2.71 16.91 -12.99
C GLU A 65 -3.57 17.53 -11.87
N GLN A 66 -2.95 18.29 -10.99
CA GLN A 66 -3.59 19.06 -9.94
C GLN A 66 -3.40 20.56 -10.23
N TRP A 67 -4.47 21.34 -10.04
CA TRP A 67 -4.42 22.80 -10.19
C TRP A 67 -4.28 23.48 -8.83
N PRO A 68 -3.52 24.59 -8.76
CA PRO A 68 -3.59 25.51 -7.61
C PRO A 68 -4.99 26.10 -7.44
N ASP A 69 -5.38 26.33 -6.20
CA ASP A 69 -6.62 27.03 -5.88
C ASP A 69 -6.60 28.48 -6.41
N GLN A 70 -7.77 28.98 -6.77
CA GLN A 70 -7.95 30.38 -7.09
C GLN A 70 -8.46 31.12 -5.85
N ILE A 71 -7.66 32.01 -5.28
CA ILE A 71 -8.05 32.86 -4.17
C ILE A 71 -8.35 34.29 -4.72
N ASP A 72 -9.58 34.79 -4.49
CA ASP A 72 -10.03 36.14 -4.81
C ASP A 72 -9.80 36.64 -6.25
N HIS A 73 -9.98 35.76 -7.25
CA HIS A 73 -9.75 36.03 -8.67
C HIS A 73 -8.34 36.58 -8.99
N ARG A 74 -7.44 36.60 -8.03
CA ARG A 74 -6.01 36.84 -8.19
C ARG A 74 -5.28 35.46 -8.13
N ARG A 75 -4.26 35.33 -8.94
CA ARG A 75 -3.50 34.07 -9.01
C ARG A 75 -2.91 33.73 -7.64
N ALA A 76 -3.43 32.67 -7.01
CA ALA A 76 -2.89 32.13 -5.79
C ALA A 76 -1.69 31.24 -6.13
N GLY A 77 -0.58 31.86 -6.50
CA GLY A 77 0.65 31.18 -6.85
C GLY A 77 0.72 30.67 -8.29
N ARG A 78 1.86 30.13 -8.66
CA ARG A 78 2.13 29.59 -9.99
C ARG A 78 3.02 28.36 -9.94
N VAL A 79 2.87 27.53 -10.96
CA VAL A 79 3.79 26.43 -11.26
C VAL A 79 4.38 26.70 -12.64
N LEU A 80 5.70 26.65 -12.74
CA LEU A 80 6.43 26.83 -13.99
C LEU A 80 7.20 25.54 -14.30
N TRP A 81 7.03 25.02 -15.49
CA TRP A 81 7.80 23.90 -16.02
C TRP A 81 8.80 24.41 -17.04
N HIS A 82 10.06 24.06 -16.87
CA HIS A 82 11.14 24.46 -17.76
C HIS A 82 11.39 23.37 -18.80
N GLY A 83 10.81 23.52 -19.97
CA GLY A 83 11.07 22.67 -21.13
C GLY A 83 12.14 23.23 -22.06
N PRO A 84 12.35 22.60 -23.25
CA PRO A 84 13.30 23.06 -24.24
C PRO A 84 13.03 24.50 -24.76
N GLU A 85 11.78 24.95 -24.70
CA GLU A 85 11.35 26.28 -25.16
C GLU A 85 11.38 27.34 -24.04
N GLY A 86 11.82 26.95 -22.82
CA GLY A 86 11.86 27.83 -21.65
C GLY A 86 10.80 27.51 -20.60
N ALA A 87 10.58 28.47 -19.68
CA ALA A 87 9.59 28.33 -18.59
C ALA A 87 8.16 28.55 -19.10
N ASP A 88 7.28 27.60 -18.83
CA ASP A 88 5.88 27.61 -19.26
C ASP A 88 4.96 27.22 -18.10
N PRO A 89 3.90 28.00 -17.80
CA PRO A 89 2.90 27.67 -16.78
C PRO A 89 1.84 26.67 -17.26
N SER A 90 1.97 26.12 -18.49
CA SER A 90 1.01 25.18 -19.04
C SER A 90 1.15 23.79 -18.42
N PRO A 91 0.09 23.20 -17.85
CA PRO A 91 0.12 21.81 -17.39
C PRO A 91 0.43 20.80 -18.49
N LEU A 92 0.21 21.16 -19.77
CA LEU A 92 0.60 20.31 -20.90
C LEU A 92 2.12 20.18 -20.98
N THR A 93 2.86 21.24 -20.68
CA THR A 93 4.32 21.20 -20.56
C THR A 93 4.73 20.35 -19.38
N GLY A 94 4.05 20.49 -18.22
CA GLY A 94 4.25 19.61 -17.07
C GLY A 94 4.14 18.12 -17.45
N ARG A 95 3.11 17.74 -18.19
CA ARG A 95 2.93 16.35 -18.66
C ARG A 95 3.96 15.90 -19.70
N LYS A 96 4.57 16.82 -20.43
CA LYS A 96 5.65 16.49 -21.38
C LYS A 96 6.97 16.27 -20.67
N VAL A 97 7.34 17.16 -19.75
CA VAL A 97 8.64 17.12 -19.06
C VAL A 97 8.67 16.14 -17.87
N THR A 98 7.51 15.69 -17.39
CA THR A 98 7.43 14.75 -16.27
C THR A 98 6.75 13.44 -16.63
N SER A 99 7.13 12.37 -15.95
CA SER A 99 6.39 11.10 -15.92
C SER A 99 6.13 10.67 -14.48
N LEU A 100 5.02 9.97 -14.22
CA LEU A 100 4.63 9.51 -12.89
C LEU A 100 4.48 7.99 -12.88
N VAL A 101 5.05 7.35 -11.87
CA VAL A 101 4.79 5.94 -11.52
C VAL A 101 4.14 5.90 -10.14
N SER A 102 2.97 5.26 -10.04
CA SER A 102 2.22 5.17 -8.79
C SER A 102 1.56 3.79 -8.61
N ALA A 103 1.20 3.46 -7.37
CA ALA A 103 0.46 2.25 -7.04
C ALA A 103 -0.89 2.18 -7.79
N MET A 104 -1.56 3.31 -7.99
CA MET A 104 -2.83 3.39 -8.73
C MET A 104 -2.68 2.96 -10.21
N GLN A 105 -1.55 3.29 -10.85
CA GLN A 105 -1.26 2.80 -12.21
C GLN A 105 -1.08 1.29 -12.23
N GLN A 106 -0.41 0.74 -11.23
CA GLN A 106 -0.25 -0.71 -11.07
C GLN A 106 -1.61 -1.40 -10.96
N GLU A 107 -2.51 -0.92 -10.12
CA GLU A 107 -3.86 -1.45 -9.97
C GLU A 107 -4.64 -1.40 -11.28
N ARG A 108 -4.60 -0.28 -12.00
CA ARG A 108 -5.27 -0.16 -13.31
C ARG A 108 -4.79 -1.20 -14.31
N VAL A 109 -3.49 -1.48 -14.36
CA VAL A 109 -2.91 -2.47 -15.27
C VAL A 109 -3.34 -3.89 -14.90
N VAL A 110 -3.44 -4.21 -13.60
CA VAL A 110 -3.83 -5.54 -13.11
C VAL A 110 -5.34 -5.79 -13.25
N HIS A 111 -6.18 -4.78 -12.97
CA HIS A 111 -7.64 -4.91 -13.04
C HIS A 111 -8.23 -4.89 -14.45
N GLN A 112 -7.52 -4.37 -15.42
CA GLN A 112 -7.95 -4.50 -16.80
C GLN A 112 -7.55 -5.90 -17.28
N GLU A 113 -8.53 -6.78 -17.47
CA GLU A 113 -8.42 -8.20 -17.88
C GLU A 113 -7.73 -8.41 -19.25
N TRP A 114 -6.83 -7.52 -19.61
CA TRP A 114 -6.18 -7.51 -20.90
C TRP A 114 -4.91 -8.35 -20.87
N ARG A 115 -4.79 -9.23 -21.83
CA ARG A 115 -3.59 -10.04 -22.06
C ARG A 115 -2.45 -9.19 -22.63
N VAL A 116 -1.93 -8.28 -21.80
CA VAL A 116 -0.79 -7.42 -22.13
C VAL A 116 0.48 -8.06 -21.55
N ASP A 117 1.50 -8.21 -22.36
CA ASP A 117 2.84 -8.58 -21.92
C ASP A 117 3.68 -7.33 -21.58
N GLY A 118 4.87 -7.57 -21.01
CA GLY A 118 5.77 -6.48 -20.59
C GLY A 118 6.18 -5.57 -21.74
N GLU A 119 6.41 -6.11 -22.95
CA GLU A 119 6.81 -5.33 -24.12
C GLU A 119 5.70 -4.33 -24.52
N ARG A 120 4.46 -4.79 -24.61
CA ARG A 120 3.31 -3.94 -24.95
C ARG A 120 3.03 -2.90 -23.87
N LEU A 121 3.25 -3.27 -22.60
CA LEU A 121 3.12 -2.33 -21.48
C LEU A 121 4.12 -1.18 -21.62
N VAL A 122 5.40 -1.46 -21.91
CA VAL A 122 6.44 -0.44 -22.07
C VAL A 122 6.18 0.42 -23.31
N LEU A 123 5.85 -0.20 -24.44
CA LEU A 123 5.51 0.51 -25.69
C LEU A 123 4.30 1.44 -25.52
N GLY A 124 3.34 1.12 -24.65
CA GLY A 124 2.21 2.00 -24.32
C GLY A 124 2.64 3.35 -23.73
N GLY A 125 3.85 3.43 -23.18
CA GLY A 125 4.42 4.66 -22.65
C GLY A 125 4.59 5.77 -23.69
N PHE A 126 4.87 5.46 -24.94
CA PHE A 126 5.02 6.45 -26.00
C PHE A 126 3.77 7.29 -26.27
N SER A 127 2.58 6.72 -26.04
CA SER A 127 1.28 7.39 -26.22
C SER A 127 0.60 7.76 -24.91
N ASP A 128 1.26 7.59 -23.78
CA ASP A 128 0.69 7.71 -22.41
C ASP A 128 -0.56 6.83 -22.20
N ALA A 129 -0.69 5.76 -22.98
CA ALA A 129 -1.76 4.79 -22.91
C ALA A 129 -1.28 3.52 -22.19
N ILE A 130 -2.19 2.74 -21.62
CA ILE A 130 -1.83 1.50 -20.91
C ILE A 130 -1.15 0.52 -21.86
N TYR A 131 -1.55 0.52 -23.12
CA TYR A 131 -0.92 -0.27 -24.19
C TYR A 131 -0.96 0.52 -25.51
N ILE A 132 -0.09 0.15 -26.42
CA ILE A 132 -0.06 0.75 -27.75
C ILE A 132 -1.16 0.12 -28.62
N ALA A 133 -2.05 0.95 -29.16
CA ALA A 133 -3.13 0.50 -30.05
C ALA A 133 -2.67 0.35 -31.52
N GLN A 134 -1.61 1.07 -31.90
CA GLN A 134 -1.01 1.04 -33.24
C GLN A 134 0.16 0.06 -33.30
N GLN A 135 0.54 -0.38 -34.50
CA GLN A 135 1.77 -1.16 -34.64
C GLN A 135 2.97 -0.26 -34.29
N PRO A 136 3.84 -0.68 -33.35
CA PRO A 136 5.01 0.09 -32.99
C PRO A 136 6.02 0.14 -34.16
N THR A 137 6.75 1.25 -34.26
CA THR A 137 7.87 1.35 -35.19
C THR A 137 9.05 0.54 -34.66
N SER A 138 9.98 0.18 -35.55
CA SER A 138 11.21 -0.51 -35.17
C SER A 138 12.04 0.32 -34.19
N GLU A 139 12.05 1.63 -34.33
CA GLU A 139 12.73 2.57 -33.43
C GLU A 139 12.11 2.53 -31.98
N MET A 140 10.78 2.55 -31.88
CA MET A 140 10.09 2.43 -30.61
C MET A 140 10.41 1.09 -29.92
N CYS A 141 10.43 0.00 -30.68
CA CYS A 141 10.78 -1.32 -30.14
C CYS A 141 12.24 -1.35 -29.64
N GLU A 142 13.16 -0.77 -30.39
CA GLU A 142 14.57 -0.72 -30.01
C GLU A 142 14.77 0.14 -28.75
N THR A 143 14.18 1.34 -28.70
CA THR A 143 14.23 2.21 -27.51
C THR A 143 13.67 1.51 -26.28
N ALA A 144 12.50 0.88 -26.40
CA ALA A 144 11.89 0.12 -25.29
C ALA A 144 12.79 -1.03 -24.84
N TYR A 145 13.39 -1.78 -25.77
CA TYR A 145 14.28 -2.89 -25.47
C TYR A 145 15.54 -2.41 -24.73
N GLN A 146 16.19 -1.35 -25.19
CA GLN A 146 17.40 -0.80 -24.56
C GLN A 146 17.13 -0.29 -23.15
N LEU A 147 16.01 0.40 -22.92
CA LEU A 147 15.60 0.85 -21.59
C LEU A 147 15.33 -0.33 -20.66
N VAL A 148 14.57 -1.32 -21.11
CA VAL A 148 14.29 -2.51 -20.28
C VAL A 148 15.57 -3.29 -20.00
N ARG A 149 16.51 -3.34 -20.94
CA ARG A 149 17.84 -3.94 -20.75
C ARG A 149 18.66 -3.18 -19.71
N LEU A 150 18.69 -1.84 -19.80
CA LEU A 150 19.37 -0.98 -18.82
C LEU A 150 18.84 -1.24 -17.40
N LEU A 151 17.53 -1.37 -17.25
CA LEU A 151 16.87 -1.62 -15.96
C LEU A 151 16.94 -3.09 -15.49
N GLY A 152 17.49 -4.00 -16.31
CA GLY A 152 17.63 -5.43 -15.97
C GLY A 152 16.36 -6.26 -16.16
N GLY A 153 15.35 -5.75 -16.88
CA GLY A 153 14.02 -6.34 -17.01
C GLY A 153 13.77 -7.18 -18.28
N VAL A 154 14.78 -7.50 -19.10
CA VAL A 154 14.60 -8.16 -20.42
C VAL A 154 13.78 -9.45 -20.35
N HIS A 155 13.98 -10.24 -19.28
CA HIS A 155 13.24 -11.49 -19.06
C HIS A 155 11.74 -11.30 -18.81
N LEU A 156 11.29 -10.05 -18.61
CA LEU A 156 9.88 -9.68 -18.35
C LEU A 156 9.15 -9.27 -19.63
N LEU A 157 9.85 -9.00 -20.75
CA LEU A 157 9.24 -8.48 -21.98
C LEU A 157 8.10 -9.37 -22.51
N LYS A 158 8.30 -10.68 -22.52
CA LYS A 158 7.29 -11.66 -22.99
C LYS A 158 6.40 -12.21 -21.88
N LYS A 159 6.59 -11.75 -20.64
CA LYS A 159 5.80 -12.21 -19.51
C LYS A 159 4.48 -11.44 -19.45
N PRO A 160 3.32 -12.13 -19.29
CA PRO A 160 2.04 -11.45 -19.06
C PRO A 160 2.11 -10.59 -17.78
N VAL A 161 1.56 -9.38 -17.83
CA VAL A 161 1.58 -8.46 -16.66
C VAL A 161 0.87 -9.05 -15.45
N THR A 162 -0.17 -9.85 -15.67
CA THR A 162 -0.91 -10.56 -14.61
C THR A 162 -0.08 -11.64 -13.90
N ALA A 163 0.97 -12.13 -14.54
CA ALA A 163 1.89 -13.12 -13.97
C ALA A 163 3.14 -12.50 -13.33
N MET A 164 3.30 -11.18 -13.41
CA MET A 164 4.42 -10.47 -12.80
C MET A 164 4.22 -10.30 -11.29
N SER A 165 5.32 -10.38 -10.52
CA SER A 165 5.30 -9.92 -9.13
C SER A 165 5.14 -8.39 -9.08
N GLN A 166 4.75 -7.85 -7.92
CA GLN A 166 4.61 -6.39 -7.74
C GLN A 166 5.90 -5.64 -8.12
N GLY A 167 7.06 -6.13 -7.67
CA GLY A 167 8.35 -5.52 -8.00
C GLY A 167 8.67 -5.58 -9.50
N GLN A 168 8.39 -6.71 -10.17
CA GLN A 168 8.55 -6.86 -11.61
C GLN A 168 7.65 -5.88 -12.37
N LEU A 169 6.40 -5.77 -11.98
CA LEU A 169 5.46 -4.84 -12.62
C LEU A 169 5.88 -3.38 -12.43
N ARG A 170 6.34 -2.99 -11.22
CA ARG A 170 6.86 -1.64 -10.96
C ARG A 170 8.10 -1.33 -11.79
N LEU A 171 9.02 -2.27 -11.94
CA LEU A 171 10.17 -2.12 -12.82
C LEU A 171 9.73 -1.85 -14.27
N MET A 172 8.74 -2.60 -14.78
CA MET A 172 8.21 -2.40 -16.13
C MET A 172 7.43 -1.06 -16.26
N LEU A 173 6.76 -0.58 -15.20
CA LEU A 173 6.14 0.74 -15.18
C LEU A 173 7.18 1.87 -15.17
N VAL A 174 8.32 1.69 -14.49
CA VAL A 174 9.46 2.63 -14.59
C VAL A 174 9.99 2.68 -16.03
N ALA A 175 10.23 1.52 -16.65
CA ALA A 175 10.64 1.45 -18.05
C ALA A 175 9.64 2.16 -18.99
N ARG A 176 8.34 1.88 -18.80
CA ARG A 176 7.25 2.53 -19.55
C ARG A 176 7.26 4.06 -19.40
N SER A 177 7.58 4.55 -18.22
CA SER A 177 7.61 6.00 -17.96
C SER A 177 8.83 6.69 -18.57
N LEU A 178 9.93 5.97 -18.77
CA LEU A 178 11.19 6.47 -19.32
C LEU A 178 11.23 6.51 -20.85
N VAL A 179 10.39 5.75 -21.58
CA VAL A 179 10.42 5.73 -23.06
C VAL A 179 10.14 7.09 -23.70
N ARG A 180 9.58 8.04 -22.95
CA ARG A 180 9.32 9.42 -23.39
C ARG A 180 10.45 10.39 -23.01
N GLU A 181 11.52 9.88 -22.42
CA GLU A 181 12.67 10.67 -21.98
C GLU A 181 12.25 11.88 -21.11
N PRO A 182 11.49 11.65 -20.02
CA PRO A 182 11.07 12.74 -19.15
C PRO A 182 12.26 13.37 -18.45
N GLU A 183 12.27 14.70 -18.30
CA GLU A 183 13.30 15.39 -17.50
C GLU A 183 13.17 15.08 -16.01
N VAL A 184 11.93 14.84 -15.54
CA VAL A 184 11.64 14.45 -14.15
C VAL A 184 10.79 13.18 -14.11
N LEU A 185 11.26 12.18 -13.38
CA LEU A 185 10.50 10.96 -13.08
C LEU A 185 9.98 11.03 -11.64
N LEU A 186 8.66 11.10 -11.51
CA LEU A 186 7.94 11.14 -10.24
C LEU A 186 7.58 9.72 -9.80
N LEU A 187 7.90 9.35 -8.58
CA LEU A 187 7.78 7.99 -8.04
C LEU A 187 6.95 8.01 -6.76
N ASP A 188 5.67 7.64 -6.83
CA ASP A 188 4.77 7.64 -5.68
C ASP A 188 4.76 6.28 -4.98
N GLU A 189 5.46 6.20 -3.85
CA GLU A 189 5.55 5.04 -2.96
C GLU A 189 5.92 3.73 -3.69
N VAL A 190 6.80 3.82 -4.71
CA VAL A 190 7.11 2.68 -5.60
C VAL A 190 7.86 1.54 -4.91
N THR A 191 8.46 1.77 -3.74
CA THR A 191 9.17 0.74 -2.96
C THR A 191 8.30 0.09 -1.89
N ASP A 192 7.12 0.65 -1.61
CA ASP A 192 6.26 0.19 -0.52
C ASP A 192 5.57 -1.14 -0.85
N GLY A 193 5.42 -2.01 0.16
CA GLY A 193 4.85 -3.35 -0.01
C GLY A 193 5.75 -4.34 -0.79
N LEU A 194 7.00 -3.98 -1.10
CA LEU A 194 7.97 -4.90 -1.69
C LEU A 194 8.78 -5.61 -0.59
N ASP A 195 9.04 -6.90 -0.80
CA ASP A 195 10.02 -7.62 0.00
C ASP A 195 11.44 -7.05 -0.23
N ALA A 196 12.39 -7.39 0.64
CA ALA A 196 13.74 -6.85 0.60
C ALA A 196 14.45 -7.08 -0.75
N ARG A 197 14.27 -8.27 -1.36
CA ARG A 197 14.89 -8.62 -2.64
C ARG A 197 14.31 -7.81 -3.80
N ALA A 198 12.98 -7.75 -3.89
CA ALA A 198 12.30 -6.98 -4.94
C ALA A 198 12.58 -5.48 -4.81
N ARG A 199 12.65 -4.97 -3.57
CA ARG A 199 13.00 -3.58 -3.28
C ARG A 199 14.42 -3.26 -3.76
N ASN A 200 15.41 -4.07 -3.38
CA ASN A 200 16.80 -3.83 -3.80
C ASN A 200 16.93 -3.87 -5.33
N THR A 201 16.30 -4.85 -6.00
CA THR A 201 16.28 -4.92 -7.46
C THR A 201 15.68 -3.65 -8.09
N LEU A 202 14.59 -3.12 -7.52
CA LEU A 202 13.98 -1.89 -8.02
C LEU A 202 14.86 -0.67 -7.74
N LEU A 203 15.50 -0.57 -6.57
CA LEU A 203 16.42 0.53 -6.24
C LEU A 203 17.64 0.54 -7.16
N ASP A 204 18.23 -0.63 -7.47
CA ASP A 204 19.30 -0.75 -8.46
C ASP A 204 18.87 -0.28 -9.87
N ALA A 205 17.62 -0.55 -10.25
CA ALA A 205 17.06 -0.07 -11.50
C ALA A 205 16.83 1.45 -11.48
N LEU A 206 16.36 2.00 -10.36
CA LEU A 206 16.18 3.45 -10.18
C LEU A 206 17.50 4.20 -10.16
N GLU A 207 18.58 3.62 -9.62
CA GLU A 207 19.92 4.19 -9.71
C GLU A 207 20.36 4.37 -11.16
N ARG A 208 20.14 3.36 -12.01
CA ARG A 208 20.41 3.48 -13.46
C ARG A 208 19.49 4.50 -14.14
N ALA A 209 18.22 4.58 -13.72
CA ALA A 209 17.26 5.57 -14.23
C ALA A 209 17.65 7.00 -13.84
N SER A 210 18.36 7.20 -12.72
CA SER A 210 18.82 8.52 -12.26
C SER A 210 19.85 9.17 -13.21
N GLU A 211 20.51 8.36 -14.04
CA GLU A 211 21.39 8.86 -15.11
C GLU A 211 20.61 9.46 -16.28
N LEU A 212 19.32 9.10 -16.44
CA LEU A 212 18.48 9.51 -17.55
C LEU A 212 17.49 10.64 -17.20
N SER A 213 17.08 10.71 -15.95
CA SER A 213 16.04 11.66 -15.48
C SER A 213 16.34 12.08 -14.05
N THR A 214 15.88 13.28 -13.68
CA THR A 214 15.86 13.68 -12.27
C THR A 214 14.76 12.94 -11.54
N LEU A 215 15.09 12.19 -10.49
CA LEU A 215 14.13 11.38 -9.75
C LEU A 215 13.58 12.13 -8.54
N VAL A 216 12.25 12.15 -8.38
CA VAL A 216 11.57 12.66 -7.20
C VAL A 216 10.67 11.56 -6.67
N MET A 217 11.01 11.01 -5.50
CA MET A 217 10.27 9.88 -4.93
C MET A 217 9.60 10.23 -3.61
N THR A 218 8.46 9.63 -3.34
CA THR A 218 7.84 9.63 -2.01
C THR A 218 8.14 8.31 -1.30
N THR A 219 8.36 8.36 0.01
CA THR A 219 8.50 7.16 0.85
C THR A 219 8.05 7.43 2.27
N HIS A 220 7.57 6.40 2.93
CA HIS A 220 7.30 6.38 4.38
C HIS A 220 8.48 5.83 5.19
N ARG A 221 9.50 5.27 4.53
CA ARG A 221 10.64 4.59 5.16
C ARG A 221 11.95 5.33 4.92
N PRO A 222 12.35 6.19 5.86
CA PRO A 222 13.57 6.98 5.71
C PRO A 222 14.86 6.16 5.83
N GLU A 223 14.80 5.00 6.48
CA GLU A 223 15.97 4.21 6.85
C GLU A 223 16.65 3.52 5.65
N THR A 224 16.00 3.50 4.50
CA THR A 224 16.46 2.80 3.30
C THR A 224 16.63 3.71 2.09
N LEU A 225 17.01 4.97 2.31
CA LEU A 225 17.21 5.89 1.20
C LEU A 225 18.49 5.52 0.43
N PRO A 226 18.42 5.43 -0.92
CA PRO A 226 19.61 5.23 -1.74
C PRO A 226 20.61 6.38 -1.61
N SER A 227 21.90 6.06 -1.74
CA SER A 227 23.00 7.04 -1.66
C SER A 227 22.97 8.11 -2.76
N TRP A 228 22.29 7.84 -3.88
CA TRP A 228 22.17 8.79 -4.99
C TRP A 228 21.09 9.89 -4.76
N ILE A 229 20.30 9.81 -3.68
CA ILE A 229 19.37 10.88 -3.30
C ILE A 229 20.17 12.00 -2.63
N GLY A 230 20.16 13.19 -3.24
CA GLY A 230 20.90 14.37 -2.78
C GLY A 230 20.09 15.35 -1.95
N ARG A 231 18.73 15.26 -1.99
CA ARG A 231 17.86 16.20 -1.28
C ARG A 231 16.70 15.52 -0.57
N GLN A 232 16.41 15.98 0.64
CA GLN A 232 15.26 15.53 1.41
C GLN A 232 14.29 16.68 1.65
N ILE A 233 13.06 16.53 1.22
CA ILE A 233 11.96 17.49 1.36
C ILE A 233 10.96 16.91 2.36
N VAL A 234 10.74 17.58 3.47
CA VAL A 234 9.75 17.18 4.48
C VAL A 234 8.48 18.00 4.29
N LEU A 235 7.34 17.33 4.13
CA LEU A 235 6.02 17.96 4.09
C LEU A 235 5.41 18.00 5.48
N GLU A 236 5.28 19.21 6.02
CA GLU A 236 4.64 19.45 7.31
C GLU A 236 3.63 20.59 7.20
N ASN A 237 2.40 20.37 7.66
CA ASN A 237 1.34 21.37 7.63
C ASN A 237 1.14 22.07 6.27
N GLY A 238 1.29 21.32 5.19
CA GLY A 238 1.13 21.80 3.82
C GLY A 238 2.30 22.66 3.30
N LYS A 239 3.44 22.67 3.98
CA LYS A 239 4.66 23.39 3.58
C LYS A 239 5.81 22.43 3.35
N ALA A 240 6.73 22.83 2.45
CA ALA A 240 7.99 22.12 2.28
C ALA A 240 9.05 22.73 3.22
N VAL A 241 9.77 21.84 3.91
CA VAL A 241 10.96 22.17 4.69
C VAL A 241 12.08 21.29 4.20
N ASP A 242 13.24 21.88 3.86
CA ASP A 242 14.42 21.07 3.56
C ASP A 242 14.88 20.38 4.86
N GLY A 243 14.78 19.06 4.86
CA GLY A 243 15.17 18.24 5.99
C GLY A 243 16.69 17.93 5.96
N PRO A 244 17.32 17.71 7.11
CA PRO A 244 18.69 17.22 7.12
C PRO A 244 18.73 15.86 6.40
N MET A 245 19.76 15.62 5.58
CA MET A 245 20.07 14.28 5.10
C MET A 245 20.29 13.41 6.33
N LEU A 246 19.41 12.44 6.56
CA LEU A 246 19.67 11.44 7.59
C LEU A 246 20.94 10.70 7.16
N GLU A 247 22.03 10.92 7.90
CA GLU A 247 23.11 9.94 7.88
C GLU A 247 22.48 8.58 8.13
N THR A 248 22.89 7.57 7.39
CA THR A 248 22.43 6.17 7.48
C THR A 248 22.78 5.53 8.84
N ALA A 249 22.50 6.24 9.92
CA ALA A 249 22.43 5.66 11.24
C ALA A 249 21.12 4.88 11.30
N VAL A 250 21.24 3.57 11.15
CA VAL A 250 20.24 2.62 11.59
C VAL A 250 20.07 2.88 13.09
N GLU A 251 19.19 3.82 13.47
CA GLU A 251 18.64 3.74 14.81
C GLU A 251 17.91 2.40 14.85
N PRO A 252 18.29 1.49 15.75
CA PRO A 252 17.52 0.28 15.94
C PRO A 252 16.07 0.72 16.19
N GLU A 253 15.13 0.14 15.43
CA GLU A 253 13.70 0.35 15.68
C GLU A 253 13.53 0.33 17.20
N LYS A 254 13.16 1.47 17.80
CA LYS A 254 12.85 1.51 19.22
C LYS A 254 11.74 0.48 19.39
N GLU A 255 12.05 -0.56 20.15
CA GLU A 255 11.01 -1.49 20.61
C GLU A 255 9.82 -0.64 21.07
N PRO A 256 8.62 -0.92 20.58
CA PRO A 256 7.45 -0.16 20.98
C PRO A 256 7.43 -0.13 22.51
N ALA A 257 7.38 1.06 23.09
CA ALA A 257 7.40 1.24 24.53
C ALA A 257 6.39 0.28 25.16
N PRO A 258 6.70 -0.36 26.29
CA PRO A 258 5.80 -1.29 26.94
C PRO A 258 4.47 -0.56 27.17
N VAL A 259 3.44 -0.98 26.44
CA VAL A 259 2.10 -0.41 26.54
C VAL A 259 1.63 -0.70 27.95
N ALA A 260 1.52 0.36 28.77
CA ALA A 260 0.87 0.29 30.06
C ALA A 260 -0.47 -0.43 29.88
N SER A 261 -0.90 -1.21 30.85
CA SER A 261 -2.12 -2.01 30.84
C SER A 261 -3.29 -1.21 30.24
N ALA A 262 -3.55 -1.44 28.96
CA ALA A 262 -4.62 -0.75 28.25
C ALA A 262 -5.96 -1.23 28.82
N PRO A 263 -6.97 -0.35 28.93
CA PRO A 263 -8.28 -0.71 29.45
C PRO A 263 -8.92 -1.82 28.62
N GLU A 264 -9.66 -2.70 29.27
CA GLU A 264 -10.38 -3.79 28.61
C GLU A 264 -11.31 -3.24 27.53
N LEU A 265 -11.22 -3.77 26.30
CA LEU A 265 -12.06 -3.36 25.19
C LEU A 265 -13.48 -3.93 25.39
N LYS A 266 -14.42 -3.07 25.74
CA LYS A 266 -15.80 -3.46 26.03
C LYS A 266 -16.50 -3.97 24.75
N GLY A 267 -17.35 -4.98 24.90
CA GLY A 267 -18.15 -5.51 23.79
C GLY A 267 -17.40 -6.47 22.86
N ILE A 268 -16.08 -6.63 23.02
CA ILE A 268 -15.28 -7.57 22.21
C ILE A 268 -15.04 -8.83 23.05
N ARG A 269 -15.51 -9.97 22.56
CA ARG A 269 -15.36 -11.26 23.23
C ARG A 269 -14.26 -12.06 22.56
N GLY A 270 -13.43 -12.71 23.37
CA GLY A 270 -12.47 -13.69 22.91
C GLY A 270 -13.15 -14.77 22.05
N CYS A 271 -12.44 -15.30 21.10
CA CYS A 271 -12.90 -16.32 20.16
C CYS A 271 -11.84 -17.40 20.04
N SER A 272 -12.27 -18.59 19.64
CA SER A 272 -11.36 -19.71 19.46
C SER A 272 -11.84 -20.58 18.32
N ALA A 273 -10.95 -20.86 17.39
CA ALA A 273 -11.19 -21.77 16.27
C ALA A 273 -10.14 -22.87 16.30
N ARG A 274 -10.50 -24.06 15.80
CA ARG A 274 -9.54 -25.09 15.46
C ARG A 274 -9.62 -25.32 13.94
N ILE A 275 -8.48 -25.28 13.28
CA ILE A 275 -8.41 -25.58 11.83
C ILE A 275 -7.31 -26.63 11.63
N ALA A 276 -7.64 -27.70 10.93
CA ALA A 276 -6.70 -28.74 10.56
C ALA A 276 -6.66 -28.88 9.03
N ILE A 277 -5.48 -28.72 8.46
CA ILE A 277 -5.20 -28.87 7.04
C ILE A 277 -4.29 -30.07 6.85
N LYS A 278 -4.68 -30.97 5.94
CA LYS A 278 -3.90 -32.18 5.64
C LYS A 278 -3.73 -32.33 4.12
N ASP A 279 -2.47 -32.50 3.69
CA ASP A 279 -2.07 -32.74 2.30
C ASP A 279 -2.73 -31.81 1.28
N ALA A 280 -3.00 -30.53 1.69
CA ALA A 280 -3.76 -29.61 0.89
C ALA A 280 -2.90 -28.92 -0.16
N SER A 281 -3.34 -28.99 -1.42
CA SER A 281 -2.80 -28.21 -2.53
C SER A 281 -3.88 -27.30 -3.12
N VAL A 282 -3.49 -26.11 -3.57
CA VAL A 282 -4.41 -25.12 -4.15
C VAL A 282 -3.90 -24.71 -5.51
N PHE A 283 -4.81 -24.68 -6.50
CA PHE A 283 -4.56 -24.25 -7.87
C PHE A 283 -5.38 -23.00 -8.19
N ILE A 284 -4.73 -22.00 -8.78
CA ILE A 284 -5.37 -20.81 -9.34
C ILE A 284 -5.13 -20.84 -10.85
N ASP A 285 -6.19 -20.81 -11.66
CA ASP A 285 -6.12 -20.88 -13.13
C ASP A 285 -5.28 -22.08 -13.63
N ARG A 286 -5.42 -23.22 -12.98
CA ARG A 286 -4.67 -24.47 -13.24
C ARG A 286 -3.17 -24.39 -12.91
N VAL A 287 -2.72 -23.30 -12.31
CA VAL A 287 -1.34 -23.16 -11.81
C VAL A 287 -1.33 -23.49 -10.33
N PRO A 288 -0.52 -24.44 -9.88
CA PRO A 288 -0.42 -24.74 -8.46
C PRO A 288 0.27 -23.59 -7.73
N VAL A 289 -0.35 -23.14 -6.63
CA VAL A 289 0.13 -22.02 -5.80
C VAL A 289 0.51 -22.48 -4.40
N LEU A 290 -0.24 -23.45 -3.84
CA LEU A 290 0.10 -24.10 -2.58
C LEU A 290 0.27 -25.60 -2.82
N TYR A 291 1.26 -26.20 -2.13
CA TYR A 291 1.65 -27.59 -2.31
C TYR A 291 1.77 -28.30 -0.96
N ASP A 292 1.04 -29.39 -0.79
CA ASP A 292 1.18 -30.34 0.32
C ASP A 292 1.16 -29.63 1.69
N ILE A 293 0.25 -28.69 1.89
CA ILE A 293 0.12 -27.94 3.14
C ILE A 293 -0.40 -28.88 4.22
N ASN A 294 0.36 -29.01 5.29
CA ASN A 294 0.01 -29.72 6.52
C ASN A 294 0.15 -28.74 7.68
N TRP A 295 -0.96 -28.31 8.26
CA TRP A 295 -0.96 -27.31 9.31
C TRP A 295 -2.16 -27.46 10.24
N THR A 296 -1.91 -27.41 11.54
CA THR A 296 -2.97 -27.41 12.55
C THR A 296 -2.88 -26.13 13.38
N ILE A 297 -4.00 -25.45 13.52
CA ILE A 297 -4.18 -24.26 14.33
C ILE A 297 -5.10 -24.65 15.48
N ASN A 298 -4.63 -24.57 16.73
CA ASN A 298 -5.43 -24.91 17.89
C ASN A 298 -6.10 -23.67 18.51
N PRO A 299 -7.15 -23.84 19.31
CA PRO A 299 -7.80 -22.74 19.99
C PRO A 299 -6.84 -21.91 20.84
N GLY A 300 -6.91 -20.58 20.69
CA GLY A 300 -6.06 -19.64 21.44
C GLY A 300 -4.66 -19.43 20.88
N GLU A 301 -4.25 -20.15 19.83
CA GLU A 301 -2.99 -19.90 19.15
C GLU A 301 -3.12 -18.68 18.21
N ASN A 302 -2.23 -17.71 18.37
CA ASN A 302 -2.07 -16.59 17.45
C ASN A 302 -0.85 -16.85 16.56
N TRP A 303 -1.05 -16.75 15.26
CA TRP A 303 -0.04 -17.13 14.28
C TRP A 303 0.47 -15.94 13.47
N ALA A 304 1.76 -15.92 13.17
CA ALA A 304 2.33 -15.11 12.11
C ALA A 304 2.80 -16.00 10.96
N VAL A 305 2.27 -15.75 9.76
CA VAL A 305 2.70 -16.39 8.52
C VAL A 305 3.66 -15.48 7.79
N LEU A 306 4.91 -15.91 7.70
CA LEU A 306 6.00 -15.18 7.08
C LEU A 306 6.32 -15.75 5.70
N GLY A 307 6.87 -14.92 4.83
CA GLY A 307 7.32 -15.34 3.49
C GLY A 307 7.47 -14.16 2.54
N GLY A 308 8.24 -14.33 1.48
CA GLY A 308 8.39 -13.33 0.43
C GLY A 308 7.10 -13.09 -0.37
N ASN A 309 7.10 -12.04 -1.20
CA ASN A 309 5.97 -11.80 -2.11
C ASN A 309 5.87 -12.96 -3.13
N GLY A 310 4.65 -13.42 -3.36
CA GLY A 310 4.39 -14.58 -4.22
C GLY A 310 4.60 -15.95 -3.55
N ALA A 311 4.95 -16.02 -2.27
CA ALA A 311 5.10 -17.29 -1.54
C ALA A 311 3.78 -18.05 -1.35
N GLY A 312 2.62 -17.43 -1.62
CA GLY A 312 1.29 -18.04 -1.45
C GLY A 312 0.57 -17.64 -0.17
N LYS A 313 1.07 -16.65 0.59
CA LYS A 313 0.51 -16.21 1.89
C LYS A 313 -0.97 -15.81 1.81
N SER A 314 -1.33 -14.90 0.91
CA SER A 314 -2.74 -14.48 0.73
C SER A 314 -3.62 -15.62 0.22
N THR A 315 -3.08 -16.54 -0.58
CA THR A 315 -3.79 -17.76 -1.01
C THR A 315 -4.06 -18.68 0.17
N LEU A 316 -3.11 -18.81 1.09
CA LEU A 316 -3.29 -19.58 2.32
C LEU A 316 -4.38 -18.97 3.22
N LEU A 317 -4.43 -17.63 3.37
CA LEU A 317 -5.52 -16.98 4.10
C LEU A 317 -6.87 -17.17 3.41
N ARG A 318 -6.93 -17.06 2.07
CA ARG A 318 -8.17 -17.32 1.32
C ARG A 318 -8.63 -18.76 1.42
N LEU A 319 -7.70 -19.72 1.49
CA LEU A 319 -8.03 -21.10 1.78
C LEU A 319 -8.67 -21.26 3.17
N LEU A 320 -8.13 -20.59 4.21
CA LEU A 320 -8.72 -20.59 5.55
C LEU A 320 -10.11 -19.95 5.57
N ALA A 321 -10.30 -18.86 4.84
CA ALA A 321 -11.58 -18.16 4.69
C ALA A 321 -12.62 -18.90 3.83
N GLY A 322 -12.19 -19.93 3.08
CA GLY A 322 -13.05 -20.71 2.20
C GLY A 322 -13.25 -20.11 0.80
N ASP A 323 -12.46 -19.10 0.44
CA ASP A 323 -12.51 -18.51 -0.90
C ASP A 323 -11.67 -19.31 -1.92
N GLU A 324 -10.82 -20.22 -1.44
CA GLU A 324 -10.07 -21.18 -2.27
C GLU A 324 -10.44 -22.62 -1.90
N ILE A 325 -10.32 -23.51 -2.85
CA ILE A 325 -10.72 -24.92 -2.72
C ILE A 325 -9.47 -25.79 -2.68
N VAL A 326 -9.48 -26.78 -1.76
CA VAL A 326 -8.45 -27.81 -1.71
C VAL A 326 -8.58 -28.74 -2.92
N ALA A 327 -7.47 -29.03 -3.59
CA ALA A 327 -7.43 -30.02 -4.68
C ALA A 327 -7.73 -31.43 -4.16
N TYR A 328 -8.16 -32.29 -5.08
CA TYR A 328 -8.48 -33.68 -4.75
C TYR A 328 -7.32 -34.41 -4.05
N GLY A 329 -7.63 -35.05 -2.94
CA GLY A 329 -6.66 -35.79 -2.09
C GLY A 329 -6.25 -35.03 -0.83
N GLY A 330 -6.47 -33.72 -0.74
CA GLY A 330 -6.25 -32.94 0.48
C GLY A 330 -7.55 -32.70 1.26
N GLU A 331 -7.41 -32.31 2.52
CA GLU A 331 -8.52 -32.08 3.45
C GLU A 331 -8.30 -30.79 4.25
N ILE A 332 -9.39 -30.08 4.57
CA ILE A 332 -9.42 -29.02 5.55
C ILE A 332 -10.65 -29.12 6.43
N VAL A 333 -10.45 -29.18 7.74
CA VAL A 333 -11.51 -29.22 8.76
C VAL A 333 -11.46 -27.94 9.56
N ARG A 334 -12.61 -27.28 9.71
CA ARG A 334 -12.75 -26.00 10.44
C ARG A 334 -13.77 -26.18 11.55
N GLU A 335 -13.32 -26.11 12.79
CA GLU A 335 -14.17 -26.16 13.99
C GLU A 335 -14.33 -24.74 14.52
N LEU A 336 -15.54 -24.18 14.40
CA LEU A 336 -15.88 -22.82 14.77
C LEU A 336 -16.98 -22.86 15.85
N PRO A 337 -16.62 -22.74 17.14
CA PRO A 337 -17.55 -22.94 18.24
C PRO A 337 -18.78 -22.03 18.23
N ARG A 338 -18.62 -20.75 17.84
CA ARG A 338 -19.75 -19.81 17.72
C ARG A 338 -20.69 -20.16 16.57
N GLN A 339 -20.21 -20.90 15.60
CA GLN A 339 -20.98 -21.34 14.44
C GLN A 339 -21.54 -22.77 14.60
N GLY A 340 -21.42 -23.36 15.79
CA GLY A 340 -21.99 -24.67 16.11
C GLY A 340 -21.05 -25.87 15.92
N GLY A 341 -19.74 -25.66 15.75
CA GLY A 341 -18.73 -26.72 15.65
C GLY A 341 -18.13 -26.84 14.26
N VAL A 342 -18.11 -28.02 13.67
CA VAL A 342 -17.52 -28.25 12.33
C VAL A 342 -18.35 -27.56 11.25
N VAL A 343 -17.70 -26.75 10.42
CA VAL A 343 -18.33 -25.90 9.41
C VAL A 343 -17.85 -26.25 8.01
N ASP A 344 -18.80 -26.67 7.14
CA ASP A 344 -18.57 -26.96 5.71
C ASP A 344 -19.26 -25.96 4.79
N ARG A 345 -20.29 -25.24 5.27
CA ARG A 345 -21.02 -24.27 4.47
C ARG A 345 -20.28 -22.94 4.40
N LEU A 346 -20.02 -22.47 3.18
CA LEU A 346 -19.28 -21.23 2.94
C LEU A 346 -19.95 -20.01 3.60
N GLU A 347 -21.27 -19.93 3.60
CA GLU A 347 -22.02 -18.84 4.25
C GLU A 347 -21.76 -18.78 5.75
N VAL A 348 -21.75 -19.93 6.43
CA VAL A 348 -21.48 -20.05 7.86
C VAL A 348 -20.01 -19.80 8.15
N LEU A 349 -19.12 -20.33 7.32
CA LEU A 349 -17.68 -20.12 7.43
C LEU A 349 -17.34 -18.64 7.38
N ARG A 350 -17.91 -17.88 6.45
CA ARG A 350 -17.71 -16.46 6.28
C ARG A 350 -18.23 -15.61 7.45
N LYS A 351 -19.10 -16.16 8.30
CA LYS A 351 -19.50 -15.52 9.56
C LYS A 351 -18.44 -15.73 10.65
N GLY A 352 -17.91 -16.94 10.76
CA GLY A 352 -16.94 -17.31 11.79
C GLY A 352 -15.50 -16.93 11.49
N VAL A 353 -15.11 -16.83 10.21
CA VAL A 353 -13.76 -16.44 9.80
C VAL A 353 -13.83 -15.11 9.04
N ARG A 354 -13.14 -14.10 9.54
CA ARG A 354 -13.15 -12.76 8.96
C ARG A 354 -11.76 -12.38 8.46
N LEU A 355 -11.71 -11.92 7.22
CA LEU A 355 -10.48 -11.44 6.59
C LEU A 355 -10.47 -9.90 6.59
N VAL A 356 -9.35 -9.32 6.98
CA VAL A 356 -9.04 -7.90 6.83
C VAL A 356 -7.81 -7.78 5.93
N SER A 357 -7.96 -7.13 4.79
CA SER A 357 -6.89 -6.98 3.78
C SER A 357 -6.96 -5.63 3.08
N ASP A 358 -5.85 -5.21 2.48
CA ASP A 358 -5.77 -3.99 1.65
C ASP A 358 -6.75 -4.01 0.47
N ARG A 359 -6.95 -5.19 -0.13
CA ARG A 359 -7.84 -5.36 -1.28
C ARG A 359 -9.29 -5.00 -0.96
N GLN A 360 -9.71 -5.13 0.30
CA GLN A 360 -11.06 -4.74 0.72
C GLN A 360 -11.26 -3.23 0.58
N GLN A 361 -10.23 -2.41 0.76
CA GLN A 361 -10.33 -0.97 0.56
C GLN A 361 -10.79 -0.60 -0.86
N ALA A 362 -10.28 -1.30 -1.86
CA ALA A 362 -10.67 -1.10 -3.27
C ALA A 362 -12.11 -1.53 -3.58
N THR A 363 -12.68 -2.42 -2.76
CA THR A 363 -14.05 -2.95 -2.95
C THR A 363 -15.12 -1.94 -2.52
N TYR A 364 -14.78 -1.03 -1.57
CA TYR A 364 -15.73 -0.04 -1.06
C TYR A 364 -15.76 1.21 -1.94
N THR A 365 -16.51 1.13 -3.02
CA THR A 365 -16.74 2.26 -3.96
C THR A 365 -17.95 3.12 -3.56
N TYR A 366 -18.72 2.69 -2.57
CA TYR A 366 -19.96 3.34 -2.12
C TYR A 366 -19.67 4.47 -1.12
N ASP A 367 -20.58 5.44 -1.09
CA ASP A 367 -20.51 6.57 -0.16
C ASP A 367 -21.29 6.20 1.11
N ILE A 368 -20.65 5.44 2.01
CA ILE A 368 -21.19 5.02 3.31
C ILE A 368 -20.40 5.64 4.45
N THR A 369 -21.04 5.79 5.60
CA THR A 369 -20.43 6.27 6.84
C THR A 369 -19.63 5.19 7.55
N GLY A 370 -18.78 5.57 8.50
CA GLY A 370 -18.04 4.62 9.33
C GLY A 370 -18.95 3.69 10.12
N GLU A 371 -20.07 4.21 10.66
CA GLU A 371 -21.07 3.43 11.38
C GLU A 371 -21.74 2.39 10.47
N GLU A 372 -22.14 2.79 9.27
CA GLU A 372 -22.74 1.89 8.26
C GLU A 372 -21.75 0.81 7.81
N LEU A 373 -20.46 1.18 7.64
CA LEU A 373 -19.42 0.20 7.34
C LEU A 373 -19.29 -0.85 8.45
N VAL A 374 -19.23 -0.44 9.71
CA VAL A 374 -19.11 -1.38 10.85
C VAL A 374 -20.36 -2.24 10.96
N PHE A 375 -21.57 -1.65 10.83
CA PHE A 375 -22.83 -2.38 10.81
C PHE A 375 -22.87 -3.45 9.72
N SER A 376 -22.40 -3.16 8.52
CA SER A 376 -22.34 -4.13 7.41
C SER A 376 -21.57 -5.41 7.77
N GLY A 377 -20.69 -5.34 8.78
CA GLY A 377 -19.95 -6.48 9.32
C GLY A 377 -20.85 -7.51 10.01
N ILE A 378 -21.95 -7.09 10.63
CA ILE A 378 -22.91 -8.01 11.28
C ILE A 378 -23.52 -8.95 10.24
N ASP A 379 -23.95 -8.39 9.11
CA ASP A 379 -24.56 -9.15 8.01
C ASP A 379 -23.52 -9.76 7.06
N ASN A 380 -22.25 -9.42 7.21
CA ASN A 380 -21.18 -9.74 6.27
C ASN A 380 -21.47 -9.28 4.83
N SER A 381 -22.07 -8.12 4.67
CA SER A 381 -22.42 -7.51 3.39
C SER A 381 -21.44 -6.41 2.99
N VAL A 382 -21.35 -6.02 1.72
CA VAL A 382 -20.53 -4.90 1.26
C VAL A 382 -21.21 -3.55 1.48
N GLY A 383 -22.51 -3.54 1.71
CA GLY A 383 -23.32 -2.34 1.97
C GLY A 383 -24.40 -2.60 3.01
N VAL A 384 -25.17 -1.58 3.33
CA VAL A 384 -26.31 -1.66 4.25
C VAL A 384 -27.58 -1.89 3.45
N TYR A 385 -28.24 -3.03 3.68
CA TYR A 385 -29.44 -3.45 2.93
C TYR A 385 -30.70 -3.55 3.80
N ARG A 386 -30.58 -3.28 5.10
CA ARG A 386 -31.67 -3.25 6.06
C ARG A 386 -31.41 -2.22 7.16
N GLU A 387 -32.45 -1.83 7.85
CA GLU A 387 -32.28 -0.99 9.05
C GLU A 387 -31.71 -1.81 10.22
N PRO A 388 -30.73 -1.27 10.98
CA PRO A 388 -30.22 -1.90 12.18
C PRO A 388 -31.25 -1.87 13.31
N SER A 389 -31.29 -2.91 14.12
CA SER A 389 -32.02 -2.92 15.39
C SER A 389 -31.30 -2.03 16.43
N GLU A 390 -32.02 -1.60 17.47
CA GLU A 390 -31.41 -0.83 18.59
C GLU A 390 -30.24 -1.55 19.25
N LYS A 391 -30.31 -2.89 19.37
CA LYS A 391 -29.24 -3.71 19.92
C LYS A 391 -27.99 -3.70 19.03
N GLU A 392 -28.18 -3.79 17.72
CA GLU A 392 -27.07 -3.76 16.76
C GLU A 392 -26.41 -2.39 16.70
N LEU A 393 -27.20 -1.31 16.78
CA LEU A 393 -26.67 0.05 16.87
C LEU A 393 -25.85 0.25 18.16
N ALA A 394 -26.33 -0.26 19.29
CA ALA A 394 -25.56 -0.24 20.53
C ALA A 394 -24.25 -1.02 20.40
N GLN A 395 -24.28 -2.22 19.81
CA GLN A 395 -23.09 -3.03 19.55
C GLN A 395 -22.06 -2.29 18.67
N VAL A 396 -22.50 -1.67 17.59
CA VAL A 396 -21.63 -0.88 16.68
C VAL A 396 -21.01 0.31 17.43
N THR A 397 -21.84 1.01 18.24
CA THR A 397 -21.38 2.14 19.07
C THR A 397 -20.31 1.69 20.07
N ASP A 398 -20.54 0.58 20.76
CA ASP A 398 -19.59 0.02 21.74
C ASP A 398 -18.26 -0.38 21.08
N ILE A 399 -18.30 -0.97 19.88
CA ILE A 399 -17.09 -1.35 19.14
C ILE A 399 -16.33 -0.11 18.70
N LEU A 400 -17.02 0.89 18.13
CA LEU A 400 -16.38 2.15 17.71
C LEU A 400 -15.72 2.86 18.90
N ALA A 401 -16.41 2.91 20.07
CA ALA A 401 -15.87 3.48 21.29
C ALA A 401 -14.65 2.71 21.80
N SER A 402 -14.71 1.38 21.80
CA SER A 402 -13.60 0.51 22.24
C SER A 402 -12.35 0.68 21.39
N LEU A 403 -12.51 0.98 20.10
CA LEU A 403 -11.41 1.19 19.16
C LEU A 403 -11.03 2.67 18.97
N HIS A 404 -11.63 3.58 19.76
CA HIS A 404 -11.46 5.04 19.67
C HIS A 404 -11.76 5.59 18.27
N LEU A 405 -12.87 5.15 17.67
CA LEU A 405 -13.29 5.49 16.30
C LEU A 405 -14.62 6.26 16.25
N GLU A 406 -15.14 6.74 17.40
CA GLU A 406 -16.45 7.43 17.49
C GLU A 406 -16.51 8.64 16.55
N PHE A 407 -15.39 9.33 16.40
CA PHE A 407 -15.28 10.51 15.53
C PHE A 407 -15.43 10.18 14.03
N LEU A 408 -15.32 8.90 13.66
CA LEU A 408 -15.52 8.41 12.29
C LEU A 408 -16.94 7.90 12.02
N ALA A 409 -17.77 7.73 13.07
CA ALA A 409 -19.10 7.12 12.94
C ALA A 409 -19.95 7.76 11.84
N LYS A 410 -19.98 9.10 11.77
CA LYS A 410 -20.77 9.87 10.82
C LYS A 410 -19.97 10.39 9.61
N ARG A 411 -18.66 10.15 9.56
CA ARG A 411 -17.83 10.52 8.41
C ARG A 411 -17.96 9.51 7.29
N THR A 412 -17.92 9.98 6.06
CA THR A 412 -17.88 9.09 4.90
C THR A 412 -16.52 8.40 4.81
N ILE A 413 -16.50 7.13 4.48
CA ILE A 413 -15.27 6.32 4.41
C ILE A 413 -14.26 6.87 3.39
N ARG A 414 -14.73 7.56 2.35
CA ARG A 414 -13.87 8.21 1.34
C ARG A 414 -13.02 9.36 1.90
N SER A 415 -13.44 9.95 3.02
CA SER A 415 -12.73 11.04 3.68
C SER A 415 -11.75 10.54 4.76
N CYS A 416 -11.70 9.22 4.99
CA CYS A 416 -10.82 8.61 5.97
C CYS A 416 -9.39 8.46 5.41
N SER A 417 -8.40 8.63 6.28
CA SER A 417 -7.02 8.23 5.98
C SER A 417 -6.93 6.69 5.87
N THR A 418 -5.85 6.19 5.26
CA THR A 418 -5.61 4.74 5.15
C THR A 418 -5.62 4.05 6.52
N GLY A 419 -5.02 4.67 7.55
CA GLY A 419 -5.01 4.13 8.91
C GLY A 419 -6.38 4.13 9.57
N GLU A 420 -7.15 5.21 9.44
CA GLU A 420 -8.54 5.31 9.92
C GLU A 420 -9.42 4.25 9.26
N PHE A 421 -9.31 4.12 7.93
CA PHE A 421 -10.10 3.14 7.19
C PHE A 421 -9.73 1.69 7.58
N ARG A 422 -8.44 1.40 7.80
CA ARG A 422 -7.98 0.09 8.25
C ARG A 422 -8.56 -0.28 9.61
N ARG A 423 -8.59 0.67 10.55
CA ARG A 423 -9.23 0.47 11.86
C ARG A 423 -10.73 0.26 11.76
N LEU A 424 -11.40 0.96 10.85
CA LEU A 424 -12.83 0.73 10.56
C LEU A 424 -13.09 -0.66 9.95
N LEU A 425 -12.21 -1.17 9.08
CA LEU A 425 -12.32 -2.55 8.56
C LEU A 425 -12.14 -3.59 9.67
N LEU A 426 -11.24 -3.34 10.62
CA LEU A 426 -11.09 -4.18 11.81
C LEU A 426 -12.36 -4.14 12.67
N ALA A 427 -12.92 -2.95 12.94
CA ALA A 427 -14.18 -2.77 13.67
C ALA A 427 -15.33 -3.54 12.98
N ARG A 428 -15.41 -3.45 11.66
CA ARG A 428 -16.36 -4.20 10.85
C ARG A 428 -16.20 -5.72 11.00
N ALA A 429 -14.98 -6.22 10.98
CA ALA A 429 -14.71 -7.64 11.16
C ALA A 429 -15.15 -8.13 12.56
N LEU A 430 -14.87 -7.33 13.60
CA LEU A 430 -15.22 -7.63 14.99
C LEU A 430 -16.73 -7.54 15.26
N ALA A 431 -17.45 -6.66 14.55
CA ALA A 431 -18.92 -6.55 14.68
C ALA A 431 -19.64 -7.85 14.31
N GLY A 432 -19.04 -8.67 13.45
CA GLY A 432 -19.57 -10.01 13.12
C GLY A 432 -19.27 -11.09 14.15
N GLU A 433 -18.65 -10.77 15.28
CA GLU A 433 -18.25 -11.72 16.35
C GLU A 433 -17.55 -12.99 15.80
N PRO A 434 -16.43 -12.87 15.05
CA PRO A 434 -15.79 -14.01 14.42
C PRO A 434 -15.18 -14.99 15.45
N ASP A 435 -15.01 -16.25 15.05
CA ASP A 435 -14.21 -17.24 15.75
C ASP A 435 -12.71 -17.07 15.46
N LEU A 436 -12.37 -16.56 14.26
CA LEU A 436 -11.01 -16.34 13.81
C LEU A 436 -10.90 -15.08 12.96
N LEU A 437 -9.88 -14.26 13.24
CA LEU A 437 -9.54 -13.06 12.48
C LEU A 437 -8.30 -13.33 11.61
N LEU A 438 -8.42 -13.10 10.31
CA LEU A 438 -7.33 -13.19 9.35
C LEU A 438 -6.90 -11.78 8.94
N LEU A 439 -5.60 -11.50 9.02
CA LEU A 439 -5.01 -10.20 8.74
C LEU A 439 -3.97 -10.33 7.62
N ASP A 440 -4.28 -9.82 6.43
CA ASP A 440 -3.37 -9.88 5.27
C ASP A 440 -2.62 -8.55 5.14
N GLU A 441 -1.35 -8.55 5.52
CA GLU A 441 -0.45 -7.39 5.53
C GLU A 441 -1.08 -6.12 6.15
N PRO A 442 -1.60 -6.19 7.39
CA PRO A 442 -2.43 -5.14 7.97
C PRO A 442 -1.70 -3.82 8.21
N PHE A 443 -0.37 -3.82 8.23
CA PHE A 443 0.47 -2.63 8.44
C PHE A 443 0.96 -1.97 7.15
N SER A 444 0.66 -2.55 6.00
CA SER A 444 1.07 -2.02 4.69
C SER A 444 0.44 -0.64 4.45
N GLY A 445 1.24 0.32 3.97
CA GLY A 445 0.78 1.68 3.66
C GLY A 445 0.41 2.55 4.86
N LEU A 446 0.72 2.12 6.10
CA LEU A 446 0.55 2.93 7.30
C LEU A 446 1.80 3.76 7.58
N ASP A 447 1.61 5.03 7.98
CA ASP A 447 2.69 5.83 8.55
C ASP A 447 3.08 5.32 9.96
N ALA A 448 4.23 5.74 10.47
CA ALA A 448 4.76 5.25 11.73
C ALA A 448 3.81 5.45 12.93
N PRO A 449 3.15 6.62 13.13
CA PRO A 449 2.16 6.77 14.19
C PRO A 449 0.97 5.81 14.06
N SER A 450 0.32 5.76 12.88
CA SER A 450 -0.83 4.89 12.63
C SER A 450 -0.46 3.40 12.76
N ARG A 451 0.76 3.03 12.32
CA ARG A 451 1.28 1.66 12.47
C ARG A 451 1.44 1.28 13.94
N ASN A 452 2.03 2.16 14.75
CA ASN A 452 2.22 1.90 16.19
C ASN A 452 0.90 1.78 16.94
N GLU A 453 -0.07 2.65 16.64
CA GLU A 453 -1.42 2.56 17.21
C GLU A 453 -2.11 1.25 16.82
N PHE A 454 -2.04 0.87 15.55
CA PHE A 454 -2.67 -0.36 15.05
C PHE A 454 -2.00 -1.62 15.60
N PHE A 455 -0.66 -1.61 15.74
CA PHE A 455 0.12 -2.67 16.36
C PHE A 455 -0.30 -2.87 17.82
N ALA A 456 -0.38 -1.79 18.60
CA ALA A 456 -0.82 -1.84 20.01
C ALA A 456 -2.25 -2.39 20.11
N LEU A 457 -3.15 -1.97 19.23
CA LEU A 457 -4.54 -2.43 19.19
C LEU A 457 -4.63 -3.93 18.88
N LEU A 458 -3.93 -4.45 17.88
CA LEU A 458 -3.94 -5.87 17.55
C LEU A 458 -3.35 -6.73 18.67
N ASN A 459 -2.26 -6.27 19.28
CA ASN A 459 -1.67 -6.94 20.44
C ASN A 459 -2.64 -7.00 21.64
N GLN A 460 -3.40 -5.93 21.88
CA GLN A 460 -4.41 -5.87 22.92
C GLN A 460 -5.57 -6.84 22.65
N LEU A 461 -6.10 -6.85 21.42
CA LEU A 461 -7.16 -7.79 20.99
C LEU A 461 -6.74 -9.25 21.18
N ALA A 462 -5.52 -9.58 20.78
CA ALA A 462 -4.98 -10.93 20.94
C ALA A 462 -4.86 -11.32 22.43
N ARG A 463 -4.40 -10.42 23.30
CA ARG A 463 -4.34 -10.64 24.76
C ARG A 463 -5.73 -10.81 25.40
N GLN A 464 -6.77 -10.25 24.81
CA GLN A 464 -8.16 -10.44 25.23
C GLN A 464 -8.80 -11.70 24.65
N GLY A 465 -8.01 -12.55 24.00
CA GLY A 465 -8.43 -13.85 23.48
C GLY A 465 -9.08 -13.79 22.10
N VAL A 466 -8.93 -12.70 21.35
CA VAL A 466 -9.27 -12.68 19.92
C VAL A 466 -8.19 -13.45 19.16
N GLN A 467 -8.55 -14.64 18.69
CA GLN A 467 -7.62 -15.49 17.94
C GLN A 467 -7.40 -14.92 16.53
N MET A 468 -6.13 -14.81 16.12
CA MET A 468 -5.81 -14.22 14.83
C MET A 468 -4.64 -14.89 14.11
N ILE A 469 -4.66 -14.78 12.79
CA ILE A 469 -3.55 -15.17 11.93
C ILE A 469 -3.11 -13.94 11.15
N LEU A 470 -1.88 -13.51 11.38
CA LEU A 470 -1.25 -12.37 10.74
C LEU A 470 -0.37 -12.85 9.59
N VAL A 471 -0.58 -12.33 8.40
CA VAL A 471 0.34 -12.49 7.27
C VAL A 471 1.17 -11.23 7.14
N THR A 472 2.48 -11.38 7.12
CA THR A 472 3.41 -10.27 6.89
C THR A 472 4.71 -10.78 6.27
N HIS A 473 5.46 -9.88 5.64
CA HIS A 473 6.83 -10.12 5.19
C HIS A 473 7.87 -9.40 6.07
N HIS A 474 7.41 -8.69 7.12
CA HIS A 474 8.25 -7.94 8.06
C HIS A 474 8.21 -8.57 9.45
N LYS A 475 9.39 -8.89 9.98
CA LYS A 475 9.49 -9.38 11.38
C LYS A 475 9.07 -8.34 12.41
N ALA A 476 9.23 -7.06 12.10
CA ALA A 476 8.81 -5.95 12.97
C ALA A 476 7.29 -5.80 13.13
N ASP A 477 6.48 -6.50 12.33
CA ASP A 477 5.02 -6.54 12.46
C ASP A 477 4.53 -7.60 13.48
N ILE A 478 5.44 -8.44 13.98
CA ILE A 478 5.11 -9.51 14.92
C ILE A 478 5.02 -8.94 16.33
N PHE A 479 3.80 -8.86 16.84
CA PHE A 479 3.57 -8.34 18.19
C PHE A 479 3.66 -9.46 19.26
N PRO A 480 3.90 -9.10 20.55
CA PRO A 480 4.20 -10.06 21.61
C PRO A 480 3.12 -11.12 21.87
N ALA A 481 1.87 -10.88 21.51
CA ALA A 481 0.78 -11.84 21.68
C ALA A 481 0.69 -12.89 20.56
N ILE A 482 1.53 -12.82 19.53
CA ILE A 482 1.72 -13.92 18.56
C ILE A 482 2.45 -15.04 19.29
N THR A 483 1.94 -16.27 19.18
CA THR A 483 2.46 -17.45 19.89
C THR A 483 3.22 -18.39 18.97
N HIS A 484 2.87 -18.41 17.69
CA HIS A 484 3.41 -19.34 16.72
C HIS A 484 3.78 -18.65 15.41
N MET A 485 4.77 -19.15 14.72
CA MET A 485 5.22 -18.64 13.44
C MET A 485 5.31 -19.76 12.41
N LEU A 486 4.93 -19.44 11.18
CA LEU A 486 5.01 -20.31 10.01
C LEU A 486 5.75 -19.59 8.90
N GLN A 487 6.78 -20.23 8.35
CA GLN A 487 7.48 -19.75 7.16
C GLN A 487 6.92 -20.43 5.91
N LEU A 488 6.47 -19.64 4.94
CA LEU A 488 5.98 -20.12 3.65
C LEU A 488 6.96 -19.72 2.54
N GLU A 489 7.40 -20.70 1.75
CA GLU A 489 8.33 -20.50 0.64
C GLU A 489 7.88 -21.30 -0.58
N ASN A 490 7.73 -20.62 -1.73
CA ASN A 490 7.31 -21.26 -2.98
C ASN A 490 6.08 -22.18 -2.85
N GLY A 491 5.09 -21.73 -2.07
CA GLY A 491 3.83 -22.45 -1.84
C GLY A 491 3.94 -23.62 -0.87
N ARG A 492 5.05 -23.81 -0.16
CA ARG A 492 5.25 -24.89 0.83
C ARG A 492 5.59 -24.31 2.20
N ILE A 493 5.21 -25.00 3.25
CA ILE A 493 5.66 -24.68 4.60
C ILE A 493 7.10 -25.16 4.74
N SER A 494 8.03 -24.21 4.94
CA SER A 494 9.46 -24.52 5.12
C SER A 494 9.84 -24.66 6.59
N ALA A 495 9.15 -23.98 7.50
CA ALA A 495 9.39 -24.08 8.94
C ALA A 495 8.14 -23.69 9.75
N ILE A 496 8.00 -24.26 10.94
CA ILE A 496 7.03 -23.88 11.98
C ILE A 496 7.79 -23.83 13.30
N TRP A 497 7.55 -22.78 14.11
CA TRP A 497 8.13 -22.67 15.45
C TRP A 497 7.23 -21.85 16.38
N GLU A 498 7.40 -22.03 17.67
CA GLU A 498 6.76 -21.24 18.72
C GLU A 498 7.59 -19.99 19.02
N GLN A 499 6.92 -18.88 19.32
CA GLN A 499 7.57 -17.69 19.83
C GLN A 499 7.84 -17.91 21.33
N GLY A 500 9.11 -17.98 21.71
CA GLY A 500 9.55 -18.17 23.09
C GLY A 500 9.40 -16.90 23.93
#